data_de0bd29a04e4660bb940af10ec8cc6f6
#
_entry.id   de0bd29a04e4660bb940af10ec8cc6f6
#
_cell.length_a   1.000
_cell.length_b   1.000
_cell.length_c   1.000
_cell.angle_alpha   90.00
_cell.angle_beta   90.00
_cell.angle_gamma   90.00
#
_symmetry.space_group_name_H-M   'P 1'
#
loop_
_entity.id
_entity.type
_entity.pdbx_description
1 polymer ?
#
loop_
_entity_poly.entity_id
_entity_poly.type
_entity_poly.pdbx_seq_one_letter_code
_entity_poly.pdbx_strand_id
1 'polypeptide(L)'
;SDGTELADLKKRVENCLQAGAMATGCTAEINWAKVDYLEIKNSWDMAEAYRQNAKTLGRDFFPIDMIPTNAAGSTDMGNVSHRVPSIHPMIACAPPEVVIHNPEFAHYAGSETGDLAVLDGAKSMAMTTLDFMMDADLRQKAKDSFNETGDTSKMSVQSAWREEGIAHLGGCGCS
;
A
#
# COMPACT_ATOMS: atom_id res chain seq x y z
N SER A 1 -2.65 7.71 -9.54
CA SER A 1 -4.04 8.14 -9.46
C SER A 1 -4.47 8.15 -8.01
N ASP A 2 -5.18 9.16 -7.58
CA ASP A 2 -5.78 9.22 -6.26
C ASP A 2 -7.14 8.48 -6.23
N GLY A 3 -7.72 8.31 -5.05
CA GLY A 3 -9.00 7.61 -4.90
C GLY A 3 -10.17 8.25 -5.65
N THR A 4 -10.10 9.55 -5.96
CA THR A 4 -11.12 10.27 -6.74
C THR A 4 -11.05 9.88 -8.22
N GLU A 5 -9.84 9.84 -8.78
CA GLU A 5 -9.62 9.35 -10.15
C GLU A 5 -10.03 7.88 -10.30
N LEU A 6 -9.78 7.06 -9.29
CA LEU A 6 -10.18 5.65 -9.29
C LEU A 6 -11.70 5.49 -9.40
N ALA A 7 -12.47 6.30 -8.67
CA ALA A 7 -13.93 6.24 -8.71
C ALA A 7 -14.48 6.61 -10.10
N ASP A 8 -13.93 7.63 -10.74
CA ASP A 8 -14.30 8.00 -12.13
C ASP A 8 -13.89 6.91 -13.13
N LEU A 9 -12.70 6.38 -12.98
CA LEU A 9 -12.19 5.31 -13.85
C LEU A 9 -13.06 4.05 -13.76
N LYS A 10 -13.50 3.63 -12.58
CA LYS A 10 -14.43 2.50 -12.41
C LYS A 10 -15.68 2.67 -13.22
N LYS A 11 -16.32 3.84 -13.13
CA LYS A 11 -17.53 4.14 -13.90
C LYS A 11 -17.30 4.07 -15.40
N ARG A 12 -16.17 4.58 -15.88
CA ARG A 12 -15.81 4.53 -17.31
C ARG A 12 -15.56 3.10 -17.78
N VAL A 13 -14.89 2.29 -16.96
CA VAL A 13 -14.65 0.87 -17.25
C VAL A 13 -15.97 0.10 -17.27
N GLU A 14 -16.87 0.32 -16.32
CA GLU A 14 -18.23 -0.27 -16.34
C GLU A 14 -18.95 0.03 -17.67
N ASN A 15 -18.93 1.27 -18.11
CA ASN A 15 -19.56 1.66 -19.37
C ASN A 15 -18.95 0.92 -20.57
N CYS A 16 -17.62 0.74 -20.59
CA CYS A 16 -16.94 -0.01 -21.65
C CYS A 16 -17.35 -1.49 -21.67
N LEU A 17 -17.42 -2.11 -20.49
CA LEU A 17 -17.82 -3.52 -20.35
C LEU A 17 -19.29 -3.73 -20.76
N GLN A 18 -20.20 -2.83 -20.35
CA GLN A 18 -21.60 -2.90 -20.75
C GLN A 18 -21.77 -2.66 -22.26
N ALA A 19 -21.04 -1.70 -22.84
CA ALA A 19 -21.06 -1.46 -24.26
C ALA A 19 -20.55 -2.66 -25.08
N GLY A 20 -19.48 -3.32 -24.62
CA GLY A 20 -18.95 -4.54 -25.23
C GLY A 20 -19.96 -5.70 -25.20
N ALA A 21 -20.63 -5.90 -24.08
CA ALA A 21 -21.69 -6.89 -23.96
C ALA A 21 -22.84 -6.61 -24.91
N MET A 22 -23.31 -5.37 -24.94
CA MET A 22 -24.40 -4.93 -25.82
C MET A 22 -24.04 -5.12 -27.29
N ALA A 23 -22.83 -4.79 -27.70
CA ALA A 23 -22.37 -4.92 -29.09
C ALA A 23 -22.35 -6.38 -29.58
N THR A 24 -22.21 -7.34 -28.69
CA THR A 24 -22.16 -8.79 -29.00
C THR A 24 -23.46 -9.52 -28.68
N GLY A 25 -24.50 -8.82 -28.24
CA GLY A 25 -25.77 -9.43 -27.82
C GLY A 25 -25.67 -10.24 -26.52
N CYS A 26 -24.64 -9.99 -25.73
CA CYS A 26 -24.42 -10.61 -24.43
C CYS A 26 -24.90 -9.72 -23.28
N THR A 27 -24.90 -10.25 -22.06
CA THR A 27 -25.08 -9.51 -20.82
C THR A 27 -23.76 -9.54 -20.02
N ALA A 28 -23.44 -8.44 -19.33
CA ALA A 28 -22.29 -8.39 -18.43
C ALA A 28 -22.76 -8.20 -16.98
N GLU A 29 -22.28 -9.04 -16.09
CA GLU A 29 -22.37 -8.86 -14.65
C GLU A 29 -21.00 -8.40 -14.15
N ILE A 30 -20.95 -7.25 -13.47
CA ILE A 30 -19.70 -6.61 -13.03
C ILE A 30 -19.66 -6.62 -11.52
N ASN A 31 -18.75 -7.40 -10.96
CA ASN A 31 -18.55 -7.52 -9.51
C ASN A 31 -17.24 -6.82 -9.12
N TRP A 32 -17.34 -5.64 -8.54
CA TRP A 32 -16.21 -4.94 -7.95
C TRP A 32 -15.86 -5.47 -6.55
N ALA A 33 -14.61 -5.33 -6.17
CA ALA A 33 -14.21 -5.55 -4.78
C ALA A 33 -14.99 -4.62 -3.85
N LYS A 34 -15.27 -5.10 -2.62
CA LYS A 34 -16.03 -4.30 -1.63
C LYS A 34 -15.33 -3.04 -1.19
N VAL A 35 -13.99 -3.06 -1.18
CA VAL A 35 -13.14 -1.96 -0.76
C VAL A 35 -12.11 -1.69 -1.85
N ASP A 36 -11.99 -0.43 -2.26
CA ASP A 36 -10.98 0.01 -3.20
C ASP A 36 -9.66 0.24 -2.47
N TYR A 37 -8.54 -0.10 -3.11
CA TYR A 37 -7.22 0.22 -2.60
C TYR A 37 -6.84 1.64 -3.00
N LEU A 38 -6.53 2.45 -1.98
CA LEU A 38 -6.07 3.82 -2.15
C LEU A 38 -4.56 3.86 -2.42
N GLU A 39 -4.09 5.00 -2.91
CA GLU A 39 -2.65 5.28 -3.01
C GLU A 39 -1.99 5.29 -1.63
N ILE A 40 -0.73 4.85 -1.56
CA ILE A 40 0.06 4.89 -0.32
C ILE A 40 0.54 6.32 -0.06
N LYS A 41 0.32 6.79 1.17
CA LYS A 41 0.91 8.02 1.73
C LYS A 41 2.03 7.65 2.69
N ASN A 42 3.25 7.69 2.19
CA ASN A 42 4.41 7.35 3.00
C ASN A 42 4.77 8.46 4.00
N SER A 43 5.00 8.09 5.25
CA SER A 43 5.72 8.93 6.20
C SER A 43 7.22 8.85 5.90
N TRP A 44 7.76 9.90 5.29
CA TRP A 44 9.17 9.93 4.88
C TRP A 44 10.12 9.92 6.07
N ASP A 45 9.76 10.51 7.20
CA ASP A 45 10.55 10.46 8.44
C ASP A 45 10.67 9.03 8.96
N MET A 46 9.57 8.27 8.99
CA MET A 46 9.59 6.86 9.38
C MET A 46 10.33 5.99 8.35
N ALA A 47 10.19 6.30 7.05
CA ALA A 47 10.88 5.60 5.99
C ALA A 47 12.41 5.79 6.10
N GLU A 48 12.86 6.99 6.45
CA GLU A 48 14.27 7.27 6.68
C GLU A 48 14.80 6.52 7.92
N ALA A 49 14.05 6.48 9.02
CA ALA A 49 14.41 5.69 10.19
C ALA A 49 14.54 4.19 9.84
N TYR A 50 13.57 3.64 9.07
CA TYR A 50 13.66 2.28 8.57
C TYR A 50 14.91 2.05 7.71
N ARG A 51 15.20 2.99 6.80
CA ARG A 51 16.37 2.91 5.92
C ARG A 51 17.68 2.86 6.73
N GLN A 52 17.81 3.68 7.76
CA GLN A 52 18.98 3.69 8.62
C GLN A 52 19.11 2.35 9.37
N ASN A 53 18.03 1.84 9.93
CA ASN A 53 18.01 0.55 10.63
C ASN A 53 18.40 -0.61 9.71
N ALA A 54 17.82 -0.68 8.51
CA ALA A 54 18.13 -1.72 7.55
C ALA A 54 19.59 -1.66 7.04
N LYS A 55 20.17 -0.46 6.93
CA LYS A 55 21.59 -0.29 6.61
C LYS A 55 22.52 -0.91 7.66
N THR A 56 22.17 -0.88 8.93
CA THR A 56 22.96 -1.55 9.98
C THR A 56 23.00 -3.07 9.82
N LEU A 57 22.04 -3.63 9.08
CA LEU A 57 21.96 -5.05 8.73
C LEU A 57 22.59 -5.36 7.36
N GLY A 58 23.26 -4.38 6.74
CA GLY A 58 23.93 -4.54 5.44
C GLY A 58 22.97 -4.45 4.24
N ARG A 59 21.75 -3.89 4.42
CA ARG A 59 20.83 -3.67 3.32
C ARG A 59 21.05 -2.31 2.66
N ASP A 60 21.22 -2.33 1.34
CA ASP A 60 21.32 -1.13 0.52
C ASP A 60 19.97 -0.76 -0.09
N PHE A 61 19.81 0.52 -0.42
CA PHE A 61 18.58 1.06 -1.00
C PHE A 61 18.90 1.79 -2.31
N PHE A 62 18.01 1.63 -3.27
CA PHE A 62 18.06 2.45 -4.47
C PHE A 62 17.82 3.93 -4.10
N PRO A 63 18.53 4.87 -4.74
CA PRO A 63 18.19 6.28 -4.66
C PRO A 63 16.73 6.51 -5.07
N ILE A 64 16.03 7.37 -4.33
CA ILE A 64 14.58 7.57 -4.53
C ILE A 64 14.26 8.15 -5.92
N ASP A 65 15.17 8.95 -6.47
CA ASP A 65 15.08 9.53 -7.81
C ASP A 65 15.23 8.51 -8.95
N MET A 66 15.74 7.32 -8.64
CA MET A 66 15.82 6.20 -9.59
C MET A 66 14.57 5.32 -9.61
N ILE A 67 13.63 5.53 -8.67
CA ILE A 67 12.39 4.77 -8.61
C ILE A 67 11.34 5.46 -9.47
N PRO A 68 10.83 4.82 -10.53
CA PRO A 68 9.78 5.41 -11.36
C PRO A 68 8.53 5.71 -10.51
N THR A 69 7.93 6.88 -10.69
CA THR A 69 6.73 7.31 -9.94
C THR A 69 5.51 6.39 -10.16
N ASN A 70 5.52 5.60 -11.24
CA ASN A 70 4.49 4.62 -11.57
C ASN A 70 4.84 3.19 -11.12
N ALA A 71 5.96 2.99 -10.43
CA ALA A 71 6.37 1.67 -9.92
C ALA A 71 5.61 1.24 -8.65
N ALA A 72 4.81 2.13 -8.07
CA ALA A 72 4.01 1.83 -6.91
C ALA A 72 2.89 0.83 -7.26
N GLY A 73 2.93 -0.35 -6.63
CA GLY A 73 1.86 -1.33 -6.72
C GLY A 73 0.63 -0.92 -5.92
N SER A 74 -0.48 -1.63 -6.14
CA SER A 74 -1.70 -1.48 -5.34
C SER A 74 -1.64 -2.40 -4.12
N THR A 75 -2.00 -1.87 -2.95
CA THR A 75 -1.97 -2.61 -1.67
C THR A 75 -2.98 -2.01 -0.69
N ASP A 76 -3.50 -2.84 0.23
CA ASP A 76 -4.38 -2.41 1.32
C ASP A 76 -3.69 -1.45 2.31
N MET A 77 -2.36 -1.45 2.35
CA MET A 77 -1.59 -0.46 3.12
C MET A 77 -1.85 0.98 2.68
N GLY A 78 -2.31 1.21 1.44
CA GLY A 78 -2.83 2.50 1.01
C GLY A 78 -3.91 2.99 1.96
N ASN A 79 -4.93 2.19 2.20
CA ASN A 79 -6.05 2.53 3.09
C ASN A 79 -5.60 2.81 4.53
N VAL A 80 -4.62 2.06 5.06
CA VAL A 80 -4.04 2.29 6.38
C VAL A 80 -3.33 3.64 6.44
N SER A 81 -2.53 3.96 5.39
CA SER A 81 -1.74 5.18 5.31
C SER A 81 -2.58 6.48 5.25
N HIS A 82 -3.87 6.38 4.94
CA HIS A 82 -4.83 7.47 5.03
C HIS A 82 -5.44 7.66 6.43
N ARG A 83 -5.12 6.79 7.37
CA ARG A 83 -5.66 6.84 8.75
C ARG A 83 -4.60 7.14 9.79
N VAL A 84 -3.38 6.67 9.57
CA VAL A 84 -2.25 6.84 10.48
C VAL A 84 -0.97 7.01 9.68
N PRO A 85 0.06 7.71 10.23
CA PRO A 85 1.39 7.73 9.62
C PRO A 85 1.88 6.30 9.37
N SER A 86 2.25 5.99 8.14
CA SER A 86 2.57 4.62 7.74
C SER A 86 3.74 4.57 6.78
N ILE A 87 4.40 3.42 6.75
CA ILE A 87 5.37 3.04 5.73
C ILE A 87 5.04 1.64 5.22
N HIS A 88 5.39 1.37 3.97
CA HIS A 88 5.32 0.03 3.38
C HIS A 88 6.63 -0.26 2.65
N PRO A 89 7.70 -0.58 3.40
CA PRO A 89 9.02 -0.77 2.83
C PRO A 89 9.08 -2.07 2.04
N MET A 90 9.79 -2.03 0.91
CA MET A 90 10.18 -3.20 0.16
C MET A 90 11.56 -3.65 0.58
N ILE A 91 11.79 -4.97 0.66
CA ILE A 91 13.09 -5.56 0.94
C ILE A 91 13.47 -6.52 -0.18
N ALA A 92 14.69 -6.41 -0.69
CA ALA A 92 15.17 -7.27 -1.76
C ALA A 92 15.44 -8.69 -1.26
N CYS A 93 14.87 -9.69 -1.96
CA CYS A 93 15.18 -11.11 -1.75
C CYS A 93 15.66 -11.80 -3.04
N ALA A 94 15.66 -11.08 -4.17
CA ALA A 94 16.06 -11.56 -5.49
C ALA A 94 16.98 -10.55 -6.17
N PRO A 95 17.74 -10.94 -7.21
CA PRO A 95 18.48 -10.01 -8.06
C PRO A 95 17.59 -8.92 -8.67
N PRO A 96 18.10 -7.71 -8.94
CA PRO A 96 17.31 -6.57 -9.40
C PRO A 96 16.56 -6.79 -10.72
N GLU A 97 17.05 -7.67 -11.58
CA GLU A 97 16.45 -8.03 -12.86
C GLU A 97 15.23 -8.94 -12.72
N VAL A 98 15.04 -9.57 -11.56
CA VAL A 98 13.92 -10.47 -11.30
C VAL A 98 12.67 -9.68 -10.96
N VAL A 99 11.66 -9.77 -11.83
CA VAL A 99 10.40 -9.05 -11.65
C VAL A 99 9.51 -9.79 -10.65
N ILE A 100 8.86 -9.06 -9.75
CA ILE A 100 7.87 -9.63 -8.83
C ILE A 100 6.66 -10.23 -9.58
N HIS A 101 5.91 -11.11 -8.91
CA HIS A 101 4.70 -11.77 -9.44
C HIS A 101 4.97 -12.72 -10.62
N ASN A 102 6.12 -13.38 -10.65
CA ASN A 102 6.43 -14.44 -11.60
C ASN A 102 7.07 -15.66 -10.92
N PRO A 103 7.17 -16.82 -11.63
CA PRO A 103 7.73 -18.05 -11.06
C PRO A 103 9.18 -17.91 -10.60
N GLU A 104 9.99 -17.12 -11.29
CA GLU A 104 11.39 -16.89 -10.93
C GLU A 104 11.49 -16.16 -9.57
N PHE A 105 10.68 -15.13 -9.37
CA PHE A 105 10.61 -14.45 -8.07
C PHE A 105 10.14 -15.39 -6.96
N ALA A 106 9.16 -16.26 -7.23
CA ALA A 106 8.69 -17.25 -6.28
C ALA A 106 9.81 -18.22 -5.85
N HIS A 107 10.71 -18.57 -6.76
CA HIS A 107 11.89 -19.38 -6.44
C HIS A 107 12.80 -18.66 -5.43
N TYR A 108 13.12 -17.37 -5.64
CA TYR A 108 13.93 -16.60 -4.71
C TYR A 108 13.24 -16.35 -3.37
N ALA A 109 11.93 -16.08 -3.39
CA ALA A 109 11.16 -15.88 -2.17
C ALA A 109 11.14 -17.12 -1.26
N GLY A 110 11.21 -18.33 -1.84
CA GLY A 110 11.31 -19.59 -1.11
C GLY A 110 12.74 -20.09 -0.91
N SER A 111 13.75 -19.25 -1.06
CA SER A 111 15.17 -19.60 -0.93
C SER A 111 15.80 -19.02 0.33
N GLU A 112 17.07 -19.39 0.59
CA GLU A 112 17.82 -18.82 1.70
C GLU A 112 17.91 -17.28 1.67
N THR A 113 17.98 -16.69 0.49
CA THR A 113 17.95 -15.21 0.34
C THR A 113 16.59 -14.63 0.73
N GLY A 114 15.50 -15.35 0.47
CA GLY A 114 14.16 -15.03 0.93
C GLY A 114 14.07 -15.07 2.46
N ASP A 115 14.57 -16.12 3.09
CA ASP A 115 14.59 -16.27 4.55
C ASP A 115 15.39 -15.14 5.22
N LEU A 116 16.56 -14.79 4.67
CA LEU A 116 17.36 -13.65 5.13
C LEU A 116 16.60 -12.32 4.98
N ALA A 117 15.89 -12.12 3.87
CA ALA A 117 15.09 -10.92 3.68
C ALA A 117 13.96 -10.81 4.72
N VAL A 118 13.30 -11.91 5.06
CA VAL A 118 12.27 -11.94 6.12
C VAL A 118 12.88 -11.55 7.47
N LEU A 119 14.02 -12.11 7.83
CA LEU A 119 14.68 -11.82 9.11
C LEU A 119 15.14 -10.37 9.21
N ASP A 120 15.77 -9.84 8.16
CA ASP A 120 16.26 -8.46 8.15
C ASP A 120 15.13 -7.45 8.06
N GLY A 121 14.07 -7.76 7.30
CA GLY A 121 12.85 -6.97 7.26
C GLY A 121 12.19 -6.89 8.63
N ALA A 122 12.03 -8.02 9.32
CA ALA A 122 11.47 -8.08 10.66
C ALA A 122 12.29 -7.29 11.69
N LYS A 123 13.63 -7.42 11.66
CA LYS A 123 14.54 -6.66 12.53
C LYS A 123 14.44 -5.16 12.25
N SER A 124 14.48 -4.75 10.98
CA SER A 124 14.38 -3.34 10.58
C SER A 124 13.06 -2.72 11.03
N MET A 125 11.95 -3.43 10.87
CA MET A 125 10.64 -2.99 11.35
C MET A 125 10.59 -2.88 12.87
N ALA A 126 11.14 -3.85 13.60
CA ALA A 126 11.20 -3.82 15.06
C ALA A 126 12.03 -2.64 15.58
N MET A 127 13.22 -2.40 15.01
CA MET A 127 14.06 -1.26 15.36
C MET A 127 13.35 0.07 15.07
N THR A 128 12.73 0.20 13.89
CA THR A 128 11.96 1.41 13.53
C THR A 128 10.78 1.63 14.46
N THR A 129 10.12 0.57 14.92
CA THR A 129 9.05 0.66 15.92
C THR A 129 9.59 1.18 17.25
N LEU A 130 10.74 0.69 17.69
CA LEU A 130 11.39 1.18 18.92
C LEU A 130 11.79 2.65 18.78
N ASP A 131 12.39 3.05 17.66
CA ASP A 131 12.74 4.44 17.40
C ASP A 131 11.50 5.33 17.47
N PHE A 132 10.41 4.93 16.80
CA PHE A 132 9.15 5.66 16.83
C PHE A 132 8.56 5.76 18.25
N MET A 133 8.69 4.71 19.07
CA MET A 133 8.21 4.72 20.45
C MET A 133 9.07 5.58 21.38
N MET A 134 10.38 5.61 21.17
CA MET A 134 11.33 6.27 22.07
C MET A 134 11.68 7.70 21.67
N ASP A 135 11.67 8.00 20.37
CA ASP A 135 11.98 9.33 19.83
C ASP A 135 10.71 10.17 19.68
N ALA A 136 10.57 11.18 20.54
CA ALA A 136 9.42 12.09 20.50
C ALA A 136 9.44 13.00 19.27
N ASP A 137 10.62 13.37 18.78
CA ASP A 137 10.75 14.23 17.60
C ASP A 137 10.37 13.49 16.32
N LEU A 138 10.78 12.22 16.18
CA LEU A 138 10.34 11.37 15.07
C LEU A 138 8.81 11.22 15.06
N ARG A 139 8.20 10.95 16.22
CA ARG A 139 6.74 10.86 16.32
C ARG A 139 6.03 12.15 15.94
N GLN A 140 6.58 13.28 16.38
CA GLN A 140 5.98 14.58 16.09
C GLN A 140 6.07 14.88 14.58
N LYS A 141 7.25 14.71 13.97
CA LYS A 141 7.44 14.90 12.53
C LYS A 141 6.50 14.03 11.69
N ALA A 142 6.39 12.74 12.03
CA ALA A 142 5.50 11.83 11.33
C ALA A 142 4.02 12.26 11.44
N LYS A 143 3.59 12.78 12.59
CA LYS A 143 2.24 13.31 12.79
C LYS A 143 2.00 14.62 12.03
N ASP A 144 2.97 15.52 12.04
CA ASP A 144 2.86 16.81 11.36
C ASP A 144 2.78 16.61 9.85
N SER A 145 3.68 15.82 9.28
CA SER A 145 3.67 15.43 7.87
C SER A 145 2.36 14.73 7.47
N PHE A 146 1.84 13.85 8.32
CA PHE A 146 0.55 13.20 8.08
C PHE A 146 -0.61 14.20 8.07
N ASN A 147 -0.61 15.17 8.98
CA ASN A 147 -1.66 16.21 9.07
C ASN A 147 -1.60 17.20 7.91
N GLU A 148 -0.42 17.55 7.42
CA GLU A 148 -0.22 18.46 6.27
C GLU A 148 -0.80 17.90 4.97
N THR A 149 -0.72 16.59 4.78
CA THR A 149 -1.31 15.91 3.61
C THR A 149 -2.84 15.76 3.70
N GLY A 150 -3.47 16.30 4.71
CA GLY A 150 -4.69 16.02 5.42
C GLY A 150 -6.02 15.98 4.68
N ASP A 151 -6.49 16.95 3.94
CA ASP A 151 -7.93 17.00 3.60
C ASP A 151 -8.36 16.26 2.35
N THR A 152 -7.50 16.11 1.36
CA THR A 152 -7.79 15.27 0.18
C THR A 152 -7.97 13.80 0.55
N SER A 153 -7.32 13.36 1.62
CA SER A 153 -7.42 11.98 2.11
C SER A 153 -8.79 11.62 2.68
N LYS A 154 -9.48 12.55 3.32
CA LYS A 154 -10.81 12.29 3.92
C LYS A 154 -11.87 12.05 2.85
N MET A 155 -11.85 12.81 1.77
CA MET A 155 -12.76 12.62 0.65
C MET A 155 -12.48 11.30 -0.10
N SER A 156 -11.22 10.99 -0.38
CA SER A 156 -10.82 9.73 -1.00
C SER A 156 -11.20 8.53 -0.14
N VAL A 157 -10.97 8.63 1.18
CA VAL A 157 -11.37 7.58 2.13
C VAL A 157 -12.87 7.41 2.21
N GLN A 158 -13.66 8.49 2.21
CA GLN A 158 -15.12 8.40 2.22
C GLN A 158 -15.67 7.79 0.93
N SER A 159 -15.08 8.07 -0.23
CA SER A 159 -15.49 7.47 -1.49
C SER A 159 -15.10 5.99 -1.60
N ALA A 160 -13.98 5.58 -1.00
CA ALA A 160 -13.53 4.19 -0.98
C ALA A 160 -14.30 3.33 0.04
N TRP A 161 -14.80 3.96 1.14
CA TRP A 161 -15.64 3.32 2.15
C TRP A 161 -17.10 3.69 1.88
N ARG A 162 -17.70 3.09 0.88
CA ARG A 162 -19.15 3.27 0.64
C ARG A 162 -19.92 2.87 1.89
N GLU A 163 -20.85 3.72 2.34
CA GLU A 163 -21.69 3.47 3.53
C GLU A 163 -22.39 2.11 3.46
N GLU A 164 -22.70 1.61 2.28
CA GLU A 164 -23.31 0.29 2.05
C GLU A 164 -22.42 -0.89 2.47
N GLY A 165 -21.08 -0.74 2.50
CA GLY A 165 -20.15 -1.79 2.94
C GLY A 165 -20.05 -1.91 4.46
N ILE A 166 -20.35 -0.86 5.20
CA ILE A 166 -20.25 -0.83 6.67
C ILE A 166 -21.53 -1.37 7.32
N ALA A 167 -22.67 -1.21 6.68
CA ALA A 167 -23.96 -1.64 7.21
C ALA A 167 -24.06 -3.17 7.44
N HIS A 168 -23.24 -3.97 6.77
CA HIS A 168 -23.21 -5.42 6.93
C HIS A 168 -22.22 -5.96 7.97
N LEU A 169 -21.34 -5.11 8.55
CA LEU A 169 -20.43 -5.53 9.62
C LEU A 169 -21.00 -5.31 11.02
N GLY A 170 -22.20 -4.72 11.12
CA GLY A 170 -22.90 -4.43 12.39
C GLY A 170 -23.80 -5.53 12.94
N GLY A 171 -23.67 -6.76 12.48
CA GLY A 171 -24.56 -7.86 12.86
C GLY A 171 -23.87 -9.12 13.39
N CYS A 172 -22.93 -9.00 14.33
CA CYS A 172 -22.57 -10.13 15.17
C CYS A 172 -23.51 -10.15 16.39
N GLY A 173 -24.72 -10.67 16.17
CA GLY A 173 -25.63 -11.03 17.26
C GLY A 173 -25.06 -12.23 18.02
N CYS A 174 -24.41 -11.98 19.14
CA CYS A 174 -24.25 -12.98 20.17
C CYS A 174 -25.56 -13.05 20.96
N SER A 175 -26.33 -14.07 20.72
CA SER A 175 -27.34 -14.58 21.63
C SER A 175 -26.87 -15.89 22.21
#